data_38842b5836ec9131268063bbbc0334d9
#
_entry.id   38842b5836ec9131268063bbbc0334d9
#
_cell.length_a   1.000
_cell.length_b   1.000
_cell.length_c   1.000
_cell.angle_alpha   90.00
_cell.angle_beta   90.00
_cell.angle_gamma   90.00
#
_symmetry.space_group_name_H-M   'P 1'
#
loop_
_entity.id
_entity.type
_entity.pdbx_description
1 polymer ?
#
loop_
_entity_poly.entity_id
_entity_poly.type
_entity_poly.pdbx_seq_one_letter_code
_entity_poly.pdbx_strand_id
1 'polypeptide(L)'
;YAECSPSTVSRELARNKTKTGKYSPKVAQEISEERKERFRKERKFTKEMKVLVIKYISEEQWSVEQIVGYCRKNGIPIVGKTTIYKFIHQDKENGGNLYKHTRHQLKHRSRALYTCKKKVEDKKSIEERPEVVSQKTEFGHWEIDLIVGAGNKGAILTLVEMTTKMLFMRKLKEGKKAKSLADELIDMTLPYKNYIKTITADNGNEFSDFKRIEKNLNLQFFFAHPYSSWERGLSEHTNGLVRQYIPKNTDFKDITDKEIREYQYKINNRPRKVLDFEKPKDLFYQKVI
;
A
#
# COMPACT_ATOMS: atom_id res chain seq x y z
N TYR A 1 42.24 34.17 -17.21
CA TYR A 1 41.68 34.98 -16.11
C TYR A 1 40.49 34.22 -15.56
N ALA A 2 40.56 33.80 -14.27
CA ALA A 2 39.44 33.16 -13.62
C ALA A 2 38.40 34.24 -13.29
N GLU A 3 37.17 34.09 -13.74
CA GLU A 3 36.01 34.96 -13.37
C GLU A 3 35.62 34.78 -11.90
N CYS A 4 36.55 34.98 -10.99
CA CYS A 4 36.37 34.80 -9.56
C CYS A 4 36.56 36.12 -8.80
N SER A 5 35.78 36.34 -7.72
CA SER A 5 35.97 37.49 -6.87
C SER A 5 37.32 37.43 -6.16
N PRO A 6 37.98 38.60 -5.89
CA PRO A 6 39.24 38.66 -5.15
C PRO A 6 39.23 37.94 -3.81
N SER A 7 38.08 37.97 -3.12
CA SER A 7 37.87 37.22 -1.85
C SER A 7 37.88 35.71 -2.02
N THR A 8 37.44 35.19 -3.17
CA THR A 8 37.52 33.75 -3.49
C THR A 8 38.97 33.32 -3.71
N VAL A 9 39.71 34.10 -4.46
CA VAL A 9 41.14 33.86 -4.72
C VAL A 9 41.94 33.90 -3.40
N SER A 10 41.72 34.92 -2.58
CA SER A 10 42.39 35.05 -1.27
C SER A 10 42.13 33.83 -0.36
N ARG A 11 40.85 33.39 -0.31
CA ARG A 11 40.47 32.18 0.46
C ARG A 11 41.09 30.91 -0.09
N GLU A 12 41.21 30.78 -1.40
CA GLU A 12 41.84 29.63 -2.05
C GLU A 12 43.33 29.56 -1.72
N LEU A 13 44.06 30.68 -1.87
CA LEU A 13 45.45 30.81 -1.51
C LEU A 13 45.72 30.49 -0.03
N ALA A 14 44.87 31.04 0.87
CA ALA A 14 45.00 30.80 2.30
C ALA A 14 44.81 29.33 2.69
N ARG A 15 43.83 28.66 2.05
CA ARG A 15 43.46 27.27 2.38
C ARG A 15 44.42 26.20 1.81
N ASN A 16 45.04 26.48 0.68
CA ASN A 16 45.71 25.46 -0.14
C ASN A 16 47.20 25.79 -0.38
N LYS A 17 47.81 26.66 0.43
CA LYS A 17 49.25 26.89 0.41
C LYS A 17 50.01 25.71 0.97
N THR A 18 51.21 25.50 0.46
CA THR A 18 52.17 24.50 0.94
C THR A 18 52.63 24.81 2.38
N LYS A 19 53.26 23.85 3.06
CA LYS A 19 53.87 24.06 4.38
C LYS A 19 54.92 25.17 4.39
N THR A 20 55.56 25.46 3.22
CA THR A 20 56.52 26.56 3.03
C THR A 20 55.85 27.91 2.70
N GLY A 21 54.52 27.99 2.72
CA GLY A 21 53.74 29.22 2.47
C GLY A 21 53.53 29.56 0.99
N LYS A 22 54.13 28.80 0.04
CA LYS A 22 53.97 29.00 -1.40
C LYS A 22 52.70 28.31 -1.92
N TYR A 23 52.04 28.91 -2.90
CA TYR A 23 50.90 28.26 -3.59
C TYR A 23 51.38 27.50 -4.81
N SER A 24 50.95 26.26 -4.94
CA SER A 24 51.14 25.42 -6.13
C SER A 24 49.79 24.82 -6.52
N PRO A 25 49.30 25.02 -7.76
CA PRO A 25 48.00 24.46 -8.20
C PRO A 25 47.87 22.95 -8.01
N LYS A 26 48.98 22.22 -8.27
CA LYS A 26 49.00 20.76 -8.11
C LYS A 26 48.83 20.35 -6.65
N VAL A 27 49.62 20.97 -5.75
CA VAL A 27 49.54 20.71 -4.30
C VAL A 27 48.20 21.18 -3.73
N ALA A 28 47.65 22.30 -4.23
CA ALA A 28 46.35 22.79 -3.84
C ALA A 28 45.24 21.78 -4.20
N GLN A 29 45.34 21.16 -5.38
CA GLN A 29 44.41 20.11 -5.80
C GLN A 29 44.52 18.89 -4.89
N GLU A 30 45.71 18.41 -4.60
CA GLU A 30 45.98 17.28 -3.70
C GLU A 30 45.40 17.53 -2.29
N ILE A 31 45.65 18.70 -1.70
CA ILE A 31 45.13 19.12 -0.40
C ILE A 31 43.58 19.21 -0.43
N SER A 32 43.00 19.65 -1.55
CA SER A 32 41.56 19.72 -1.71
C SER A 32 40.92 18.34 -1.78
N GLU A 33 41.56 17.42 -2.52
CA GLU A 33 41.13 16.03 -2.65
C GLU A 33 41.27 15.28 -1.33
N GLU A 34 42.37 15.42 -0.61
CA GLU A 34 42.60 14.85 0.71
C GLU A 34 41.51 15.32 1.73
N ARG A 35 41.17 16.61 1.69
CA ARG A 35 40.05 17.12 2.51
C ARG A 35 38.70 16.53 2.12
N LYS A 36 38.41 16.38 0.83
CA LYS A 36 37.17 15.72 0.36
C LYS A 36 37.11 14.27 0.80
N GLU A 37 38.25 13.58 0.84
CA GLU A 37 38.34 12.19 1.31
C GLU A 37 38.10 12.06 2.83
N ARG A 38 38.70 12.95 3.64
CA ARG A 38 38.46 13.02 5.09
C ARG A 38 36.98 13.27 5.42
N PHE A 39 36.23 13.96 4.56
CA PHE A 39 34.78 14.19 4.71
C PHE A 39 33.94 13.21 3.93
N ARG A 40 34.50 12.22 3.26
CA ARG A 40 33.76 11.05 2.76
C ARG A 40 33.25 10.27 3.96
N LYS A 41 32.10 10.74 4.53
CA LYS A 41 31.35 9.92 5.47
C LYS A 41 31.07 8.58 4.80
N GLU A 42 31.37 7.49 5.52
CA GLU A 42 30.94 6.15 5.11
C GLU A 42 29.53 6.21 4.53
N ARG A 43 29.33 5.58 3.39
CA ARG A 43 28.02 5.60 2.74
C ARG A 43 27.03 5.01 3.73
N LYS A 44 26.16 5.86 4.29
CA LYS A 44 25.13 5.44 5.26
C LYS A 44 24.24 4.31 4.72
N PHE A 45 24.16 4.13 3.39
CA PHE A 45 23.39 3.10 2.73
C PHE A 45 24.32 1.92 2.40
N THR A 46 24.46 1.00 3.36
CA THR A 46 25.35 -0.17 3.29
C THR A 46 24.86 -1.21 2.28
N LYS A 47 25.71 -2.20 1.96
CA LYS A 47 25.33 -3.31 1.06
C LYS A 47 24.18 -4.14 1.65
N GLU A 48 24.22 -4.42 2.95
CA GLU A 48 23.21 -5.18 3.68
C GLU A 48 21.85 -4.49 3.62
N MET A 49 21.80 -3.16 3.87
CA MET A 49 20.59 -2.38 3.73
C MET A 49 20.01 -2.41 2.31
N LYS A 50 20.87 -2.39 1.28
CA LYS A 50 20.42 -2.49 -0.13
C LYS A 50 19.80 -3.85 -0.41
N VAL A 51 20.44 -4.94 0.01
CA VAL A 51 19.89 -6.30 -0.15
C VAL A 51 18.53 -6.41 0.53
N LEU A 52 18.41 -5.90 1.77
CA LEU A 52 17.14 -5.87 2.51
C LEU A 52 16.05 -5.07 1.78
N VAL A 53 16.39 -3.89 1.27
CA VAL A 53 15.46 -3.03 0.52
C VAL A 53 15.02 -3.72 -0.78
N ILE A 54 15.95 -4.34 -1.52
CA ILE A 54 15.65 -5.09 -2.74
C ILE A 54 14.66 -6.22 -2.41
N LYS A 55 14.94 -7.04 -1.39
CA LYS A 55 14.08 -8.12 -0.95
C LYS A 55 12.65 -7.62 -0.65
N TYR A 56 12.51 -6.61 0.19
CA TYR A 56 11.19 -6.09 0.54
C TYR A 56 10.44 -5.47 -0.65
N ILE A 57 11.15 -4.87 -1.61
CA ILE A 57 10.51 -4.30 -2.79
C ILE A 57 10.12 -5.39 -3.79
N SER A 58 11.02 -6.32 -4.13
CA SER A 58 10.81 -7.30 -5.22
C SER A 58 9.98 -8.49 -4.79
N GLU A 59 10.21 -9.05 -3.59
CA GLU A 59 9.55 -10.26 -3.13
C GLU A 59 8.25 -9.96 -2.37
N GLU A 60 8.33 -9.02 -1.39
CA GLU A 60 7.19 -8.67 -0.53
C GLU A 60 6.35 -7.52 -1.10
N GLN A 61 6.88 -6.81 -2.09
CA GLN A 61 6.25 -5.65 -2.74
C GLN A 61 5.82 -4.54 -1.77
N TRP A 62 6.61 -4.33 -0.71
CA TRP A 62 6.38 -3.24 0.23
C TRP A 62 6.73 -1.89 -0.39
N SER A 63 6.00 -0.84 0.02
CA SER A 63 6.39 0.52 -0.32
C SER A 63 7.60 0.97 0.49
N VAL A 64 8.35 1.95 -0.02
CA VAL A 64 9.49 2.55 0.69
C VAL A 64 9.09 3.04 2.09
N GLU A 65 7.89 3.60 2.25
CA GLU A 65 7.40 4.04 3.57
C GLU A 65 7.17 2.88 4.54
N GLN A 66 6.65 1.76 4.04
CA GLN A 66 6.45 0.54 4.83
C GLN A 66 7.79 -0.05 5.29
N ILE A 67 8.78 -0.11 4.39
CA ILE A 67 10.12 -0.61 4.69
C ILE A 67 10.76 0.23 5.81
N VAL A 68 10.80 1.55 5.63
CA VAL A 68 11.43 2.45 6.60
C VAL A 68 10.72 2.41 7.96
N GLY A 69 9.39 2.41 7.95
CA GLY A 69 8.60 2.36 9.19
C GLY A 69 8.78 1.05 9.94
N TYR A 70 8.66 -0.08 9.24
CA TYR A 70 8.86 -1.40 9.81
C TYR A 70 10.27 -1.59 10.38
N CYS A 71 11.30 -1.23 9.61
CA CYS A 71 12.68 -1.35 10.06
C CYS A 71 12.93 -0.52 11.32
N ARG A 72 12.45 0.74 11.36
CA ARG A 72 12.62 1.61 12.54
C ARG A 72 11.92 1.05 13.76
N LYS A 73 10.69 0.56 13.60
CA LYS A 73 9.92 -0.04 14.70
C LYS A 73 10.63 -1.26 15.28
N ASN A 74 11.27 -2.07 14.46
CA ASN A 74 11.96 -3.30 14.87
C ASN A 74 13.46 -3.10 15.14
N GLY A 75 13.96 -1.86 15.24
CA GLY A 75 15.37 -1.58 15.52
C GLY A 75 16.33 -1.99 14.38
N ILE A 76 15.83 -2.26 13.17
CA ILE A 76 16.64 -2.65 12.01
C ILE A 76 17.24 -1.39 11.40
N PRO A 77 18.59 -1.30 11.28
CA PRO A 77 19.24 -0.14 10.67
C PRO A 77 18.76 0.09 9.23
N ILE A 78 18.30 1.30 8.91
CA ILE A 78 17.81 1.66 7.59
C ILE A 78 17.98 3.16 7.32
N VAL A 79 18.23 3.51 6.06
CA VAL A 79 18.27 4.91 5.60
C VAL A 79 16.87 5.51 5.42
N GLY A 80 16.82 6.84 5.26
CA GLY A 80 15.56 7.55 5.04
C GLY A 80 14.92 7.26 3.66
N LYS A 81 13.62 7.52 3.56
CA LYS A 81 12.80 7.29 2.34
C LYS A 81 13.42 7.90 1.07
N THR A 82 13.89 9.14 1.17
CA THR A 82 14.49 9.85 0.03
C THR A 82 15.71 9.12 -0.54
N THR A 83 16.55 8.53 0.32
CA THR A 83 17.73 7.78 -0.10
C THR A 83 17.34 6.50 -0.85
N ILE A 84 16.30 5.80 -0.37
CA ILE A 84 15.79 4.59 -1.04
C ILE A 84 15.16 4.94 -2.38
N TYR A 85 14.37 6.03 -2.48
CA TYR A 85 13.84 6.47 -3.77
C TYR A 85 14.92 6.85 -4.76
N LYS A 86 15.99 7.56 -4.32
CA LYS A 86 17.15 7.84 -5.17
C LYS A 86 17.79 6.56 -5.69
N PHE A 87 17.92 5.55 -4.83
CA PHE A 87 18.45 4.24 -5.24
C PHE A 87 17.56 3.56 -6.29
N ILE A 88 16.24 3.58 -6.15
CA ILE A 88 15.30 3.02 -7.14
C ILE A 88 15.38 3.79 -8.47
N HIS A 89 15.55 5.12 -8.43
CA HIS A 89 15.72 5.93 -9.65
C HIS A 89 17.03 5.59 -10.35
N GLN A 90 18.14 5.49 -9.61
CA GLN A 90 19.43 5.09 -10.17
C GLN A 90 19.40 3.68 -10.76
N ASP A 91 18.70 2.73 -10.10
CA ASP A 91 18.49 1.38 -10.64
C ASP A 91 17.77 1.45 -11.98
N LYS A 92 16.71 2.26 -12.08
CA LYS A 92 15.95 2.45 -13.32
C LYS A 92 16.80 3.06 -14.43
N GLU A 93 17.60 4.09 -14.13
CA GLU A 93 18.52 4.74 -15.07
C GLU A 93 19.58 3.77 -15.60
N ASN A 94 20.01 2.83 -14.77
CA ASN A 94 20.94 1.76 -15.12
C ASN A 94 20.29 0.52 -15.76
N GLY A 95 19.00 0.62 -16.17
CA GLY A 95 18.26 -0.48 -16.81
C GLY A 95 17.67 -1.50 -15.83
N GLY A 96 17.72 -1.26 -14.52
CA GLY A 96 17.15 -2.13 -13.50
C GLY A 96 15.61 -2.10 -13.44
N ASN A 97 15.02 -3.02 -12.69
CA ASN A 97 13.58 -3.30 -12.67
C ASN A 97 12.90 -3.01 -11.33
N LEU A 98 13.60 -2.52 -10.31
CA LEU A 98 13.01 -2.30 -8.97
C LEU A 98 11.79 -1.40 -9.00
N TYR A 99 11.78 -0.37 -9.84
CA TYR A 99 10.64 0.55 -9.96
C TYR A 99 9.33 -0.14 -10.38
N LYS A 100 9.39 -1.27 -11.12
CA LYS A 100 8.20 -2.03 -11.56
C LYS A 100 7.44 -2.65 -10.39
N HIS A 101 8.12 -2.96 -9.28
CA HIS A 101 7.53 -3.52 -8.07
C HIS A 101 6.93 -2.44 -7.15
N THR A 102 7.14 -1.16 -7.44
CA THR A 102 6.49 -0.08 -6.68
C THR A 102 5.05 0.14 -7.14
N ARG A 103 4.16 0.54 -6.20
CA ARG A 103 2.71 0.67 -6.45
C ARG A 103 2.35 1.51 -7.66
N HIS A 104 3.08 2.56 -7.95
CA HIS A 104 2.80 3.50 -9.03
C HIS A 104 3.82 3.45 -10.17
N GLN A 105 4.80 2.54 -10.09
CA GLN A 105 5.85 2.40 -11.12
C GLN A 105 6.51 3.74 -11.49
N LEU A 106 6.60 4.67 -10.53
CA LEU A 106 7.06 6.06 -10.70
C LEU A 106 6.27 6.88 -11.75
N LYS A 107 4.99 6.53 -12.03
CA LYS A 107 4.11 7.27 -12.95
C LYS A 107 3.30 8.32 -12.19
N HIS A 108 3.12 9.51 -12.80
CA HIS A 108 2.18 10.52 -12.32
C HIS A 108 0.74 10.16 -12.71
N ARG A 109 -0.23 10.40 -11.81
CA ARG A 109 -1.67 10.18 -12.06
C ARG A 109 -2.39 11.48 -12.42
N SER A 110 -3.27 11.44 -13.43
CA SER A 110 -4.32 12.43 -13.67
C SER A 110 -5.64 12.00 -13.00
N ARG A 111 -6.45 12.99 -12.57
CA ARG A 111 -7.77 12.75 -11.95
C ARG A 111 -8.86 12.68 -13.02
N ALA A 112 -9.79 11.72 -12.90
CA ALA A 112 -10.99 11.60 -13.75
C ALA A 112 -12.26 12.00 -12.99
N LEU A 113 -13.23 12.58 -13.68
CA LEU A 113 -14.53 13.04 -13.17
C LEU A 113 -15.61 11.95 -13.31
N TYR A 114 -16.59 11.91 -12.39
CA TYR A 114 -17.62 10.87 -12.28
C TYR A 114 -19.05 11.40 -12.53
N THR A 115 -19.92 10.52 -13.05
CA THR A 115 -21.36 10.78 -13.30
C THR A 115 -22.27 9.81 -12.56
N CYS A 116 -23.51 10.28 -12.23
CA CYS A 116 -24.48 9.70 -11.29
C CYS A 116 -25.50 8.66 -11.81
N LYS A 117 -26.00 7.73 -10.95
CA LYS A 117 -27.19 6.83 -11.17
C LYS A 117 -28.00 6.50 -9.90
N LYS A 118 -29.24 5.97 -10.07
CA LYS A 118 -30.44 5.96 -9.21
C LYS A 118 -30.45 5.05 -7.96
N LYS A 119 -31.37 5.39 -6.98
CA LYS A 119 -31.66 4.72 -5.71
C LYS A 119 -32.46 3.40 -5.86
N VAL A 120 -32.27 2.47 -4.89
CA VAL A 120 -33.06 1.25 -4.69
C VAL A 120 -33.60 1.25 -3.25
N GLU A 121 -34.90 0.89 -3.06
CA GLU A 121 -35.61 0.86 -1.78
C GLU A 121 -35.32 -0.39 -0.93
N ASP A 122 -35.55 -0.31 0.38
CA ASP A 122 -35.48 -1.41 1.38
C ASP A 122 -34.10 -1.73 1.98
N LYS A 123 -33.11 -0.85 1.84
CA LYS A 123 -31.75 -1.03 2.37
C LYS A 123 -31.49 -0.10 3.55
N LYS A 124 -30.96 -0.63 4.67
CA LYS A 124 -30.53 0.20 5.80
C LYS A 124 -29.41 1.15 5.36
N SER A 125 -29.63 2.44 5.54
CA SER A 125 -28.64 3.46 5.20
C SER A 125 -27.41 3.38 6.10
N ILE A 126 -26.26 3.80 5.58
CA ILE A 126 -25.02 4.01 6.37
C ILE A 126 -25.25 4.99 7.52
N GLU A 127 -26.23 5.89 7.44
CA GLU A 127 -26.60 6.82 8.51
C GLU A 127 -27.19 6.12 9.74
N GLU A 128 -27.82 4.96 9.57
CA GLU A 128 -28.34 4.13 10.65
C GLU A 128 -27.26 3.30 11.35
N ARG A 129 -26.04 3.36 10.82
CA ARG A 129 -24.90 2.62 11.33
C ARG A 129 -24.42 3.23 12.66
N PRO A 130 -24.15 2.41 13.70
CA PRO A 130 -23.60 2.92 14.96
C PRO A 130 -22.35 3.78 14.75
N GLU A 131 -22.23 4.89 15.48
CA GLU A 131 -21.12 5.83 15.34
C GLU A 131 -19.74 5.18 15.57
N VAL A 132 -19.66 4.22 16.49
CA VAL A 132 -18.42 3.46 16.77
C VAL A 132 -17.81 2.82 15.52
N VAL A 133 -18.63 2.46 14.54
CA VAL A 133 -18.17 1.89 13.27
C VAL A 133 -17.43 2.95 12.44
N SER A 134 -17.92 4.18 12.45
CA SER A 134 -17.30 5.30 11.74
C SER A 134 -15.95 5.69 12.36
N GLN A 135 -15.83 5.57 13.67
CA GLN A 135 -14.59 5.80 14.41
C GLN A 135 -13.52 4.71 14.16
N LYS A 136 -13.92 3.54 13.64
CA LYS A 136 -13.03 2.38 13.35
C LYS A 136 -12.21 1.91 14.55
N THR A 137 -12.76 2.03 15.75
CA THR A 137 -12.11 1.66 17.02
C THR A 137 -12.50 0.28 17.50
N GLU A 138 -13.70 -0.17 17.14
CA GLU A 138 -14.23 -1.46 17.52
C GLU A 138 -13.97 -2.52 16.45
N PHE A 139 -13.55 -3.71 16.88
CA PHE A 139 -13.35 -4.87 16.00
C PHE A 139 -14.67 -5.53 15.60
N GLY A 140 -14.72 -6.07 14.37
CA GLY A 140 -15.87 -6.81 13.87
C GLY A 140 -16.73 -6.03 12.87
N HIS A 141 -16.30 -4.87 12.42
CA HIS A 141 -16.96 -4.08 11.39
C HIS A 141 -16.21 -4.20 10.07
N TRP A 142 -16.95 -4.50 8.99
CA TRP A 142 -16.36 -4.88 7.70
C TRP A 142 -16.89 -4.02 6.57
N GLU A 143 -16.04 -3.74 5.59
CA GLU A 143 -16.44 -3.21 4.29
C GLU A 143 -16.32 -4.31 3.24
N ILE A 144 -17.35 -4.46 2.40
CA ILE A 144 -17.40 -5.43 1.29
C ILE A 144 -17.43 -4.69 -0.05
N ASP A 145 -16.73 -5.23 -1.04
CA ASP A 145 -16.73 -4.70 -2.40
C ASP A 145 -16.42 -5.80 -3.43
N LEU A 146 -16.60 -5.51 -4.71
CA LEU A 146 -16.26 -6.39 -5.81
C LEU A 146 -15.20 -5.78 -6.71
N ILE A 147 -14.21 -6.58 -7.05
CA ILE A 147 -13.27 -6.29 -8.13
C ILE A 147 -13.73 -7.04 -9.37
N VAL A 148 -13.95 -6.34 -10.47
CA VAL A 148 -14.50 -6.89 -11.71
C VAL A 148 -13.40 -7.03 -12.75
N GLY A 149 -13.43 -8.13 -13.50
CA GLY A 149 -12.51 -8.46 -14.57
C GLY A 149 -12.78 -7.75 -15.89
N ALA A 150 -11.97 -8.04 -16.89
CA ALA A 150 -12.11 -7.53 -18.26
C ALA A 150 -13.52 -7.82 -18.82
N GLY A 151 -14.09 -6.85 -19.54
CA GLY A 151 -15.40 -7.00 -20.16
C GLY A 151 -16.54 -7.32 -19.18
N ASN A 152 -16.43 -6.95 -17.90
CA ASN A 152 -17.36 -7.30 -16.83
C ASN A 152 -17.53 -8.82 -16.59
N LYS A 153 -16.56 -9.62 -17.01
CA LYS A 153 -16.56 -11.08 -16.85
C LYS A 153 -15.79 -11.47 -15.59
N GLY A 154 -16.44 -12.28 -14.74
CA GLY A 154 -15.90 -12.70 -13.45
C GLY A 154 -15.84 -11.56 -12.41
N ALA A 155 -15.82 -11.94 -11.15
CA ALA A 155 -15.69 -11.03 -10.03
C ALA A 155 -14.86 -11.68 -8.91
N ILE A 156 -14.15 -10.86 -8.15
CA ILE A 156 -13.47 -11.22 -6.91
C ILE A 156 -14.11 -10.42 -5.80
N LEU A 157 -14.64 -11.13 -4.82
CA LEU A 157 -15.17 -10.56 -3.59
C LEU A 157 -14.01 -10.11 -2.72
N THR A 158 -14.07 -8.90 -2.20
CA THR A 158 -13.15 -8.37 -1.19
C THR A 158 -13.91 -7.97 0.05
N LEU A 159 -13.47 -8.42 1.20
CA LEU A 159 -14.04 -8.12 2.51
C LEU A 159 -12.92 -7.65 3.43
N VAL A 160 -13.02 -6.45 3.98
CA VAL A 160 -11.95 -5.82 4.77
C VAL A 160 -12.46 -5.48 6.16
N GLU A 161 -11.78 -5.98 7.19
CA GLU A 161 -12.05 -5.60 8.58
C GLU A 161 -11.53 -4.18 8.87
N MET A 162 -12.39 -3.35 9.50
CA MET A 162 -12.16 -1.91 9.54
C MET A 162 -11.09 -1.48 10.55
N THR A 163 -10.85 -2.25 11.61
CA THR A 163 -9.85 -1.94 12.65
C THR A 163 -8.47 -2.46 12.26
N THR A 164 -8.36 -3.75 12.01
CA THR A 164 -7.08 -4.44 11.71
C THR A 164 -6.64 -4.32 10.26
N LYS A 165 -7.53 -3.89 9.36
CA LYS A 165 -7.31 -3.85 7.89
C LYS A 165 -7.09 -5.24 7.28
N MET A 166 -7.51 -6.30 7.96
CA MET A 166 -7.47 -7.67 7.44
C MET A 166 -8.34 -7.80 6.21
N LEU A 167 -7.80 -8.32 5.14
CA LEU A 167 -8.47 -8.55 3.87
C LEU A 167 -8.77 -10.02 3.67
N PHE A 168 -10.00 -10.35 3.34
CA PHE A 168 -10.39 -11.63 2.75
C PHE A 168 -10.76 -11.44 1.28
N MET A 169 -10.36 -12.40 0.45
CA MET A 169 -10.65 -12.40 -0.98
C MET A 169 -11.17 -13.76 -1.43
N ARG A 170 -12.18 -13.75 -2.32
CA ARG A 170 -12.73 -14.97 -2.91
C ARG A 170 -13.11 -14.72 -4.37
N LYS A 171 -12.71 -15.59 -5.27
CA LYS A 171 -13.19 -15.59 -6.66
C LYS A 171 -14.61 -16.10 -6.71
N LEU A 172 -15.51 -15.35 -7.34
CA LEU A 172 -16.90 -15.77 -7.50
C LEU A 172 -17.04 -16.66 -8.74
N LYS A 173 -17.59 -17.87 -8.56
CA LYS A 173 -17.75 -18.86 -9.63
C LYS A 173 -18.73 -18.40 -10.71
N GLU A 174 -19.81 -17.72 -10.28
CA GLU A 174 -20.89 -17.28 -11.17
C GLU A 174 -20.89 -15.75 -11.40
N GLY A 175 -19.74 -15.10 -11.25
CA GLY A 175 -19.60 -13.66 -11.44
C GLY A 175 -20.37 -12.85 -10.39
N LYS A 176 -21.17 -11.85 -10.82
CA LYS A 176 -21.85 -10.91 -9.92
C LYS A 176 -23.24 -11.36 -9.47
N LYS A 177 -23.61 -12.63 -9.58
CA LYS A 177 -24.93 -13.10 -9.15
C LYS A 177 -25.06 -13.00 -7.63
N ALA A 178 -26.10 -12.32 -7.14
CA ALA A 178 -26.30 -12.04 -5.72
C ALA A 178 -26.34 -13.31 -4.86
N LYS A 179 -27.02 -14.37 -5.33
CA LYS A 179 -27.07 -15.65 -4.62
C LYS A 179 -25.70 -16.27 -4.45
N SER A 180 -24.91 -16.37 -5.53
CA SER A 180 -23.55 -16.94 -5.49
C SER A 180 -22.62 -16.11 -4.61
N LEU A 181 -22.75 -14.78 -4.65
CA LEU A 181 -21.99 -13.88 -3.77
C LEU A 181 -22.33 -14.15 -2.29
N ALA A 182 -23.61 -14.26 -1.96
CA ALA A 182 -24.06 -14.52 -0.60
C ALA A 182 -23.55 -15.87 -0.09
N ASP A 183 -23.58 -16.94 -0.92
CA ASP A 183 -23.05 -18.26 -0.58
C ASP A 183 -21.56 -18.21 -0.28
N GLU A 184 -20.77 -17.62 -1.17
CA GLU A 184 -19.31 -17.51 -1.01
C GLU A 184 -18.91 -16.61 0.17
N LEU A 185 -19.68 -15.54 0.44
CA LEU A 185 -19.45 -14.68 1.60
C LEU A 185 -19.72 -15.42 2.91
N ILE A 186 -20.86 -16.12 3.01
CA ILE A 186 -21.22 -16.90 4.19
C ILE A 186 -20.17 -17.98 4.44
N ASP A 187 -19.79 -18.77 3.43
CA ASP A 187 -18.77 -19.81 3.55
C ASP A 187 -17.42 -19.25 4.01
N MET A 188 -16.97 -18.16 3.41
CA MET A 188 -15.70 -17.51 3.75
C MET A 188 -15.67 -16.97 5.19
N THR A 189 -16.81 -16.51 5.70
CA THR A 189 -16.90 -15.80 7.00
C THR A 189 -17.38 -16.68 8.13
N LEU A 190 -17.93 -17.86 7.84
CA LEU A 190 -18.48 -18.79 8.84
C LEU A 190 -17.51 -19.09 10.01
N PRO A 191 -16.21 -19.32 9.80
CA PRO A 191 -15.26 -19.54 10.89
C PRO A 191 -15.12 -18.36 11.85
N TYR A 192 -15.48 -17.16 11.38
CA TYR A 192 -15.34 -15.89 12.11
C TYR A 192 -16.69 -15.28 12.50
N LYS A 193 -17.79 -16.03 12.38
CA LYS A 193 -19.17 -15.54 12.59
C LYS A 193 -19.34 -14.74 13.88
N ASN A 194 -18.76 -15.21 14.98
CA ASN A 194 -18.89 -14.57 16.31
C ASN A 194 -18.15 -13.23 16.40
N TYR A 195 -17.29 -12.93 15.43
CA TYR A 195 -16.45 -11.73 15.38
C TYR A 195 -16.90 -10.74 14.31
N ILE A 196 -18.06 -10.99 13.67
CA ILE A 196 -18.62 -10.11 12.63
C ILE A 196 -19.89 -9.46 13.17
N LYS A 197 -19.85 -8.14 13.32
CA LYS A 197 -20.97 -7.35 13.83
C LYS A 197 -21.75 -6.66 12.72
N THR A 198 -21.03 -6.02 11.81
CA THR A 198 -21.66 -5.30 10.68
C THR A 198 -20.87 -5.49 9.39
N ILE A 199 -21.59 -5.43 8.27
CA ILE A 199 -21.00 -5.33 6.92
C ILE A 199 -21.55 -4.08 6.25
N THR A 200 -20.71 -3.29 5.61
CA THR A 200 -21.08 -2.12 4.81
C THR A 200 -20.74 -2.35 3.35
N ALA A 201 -21.73 -2.24 2.45
CA ALA A 201 -21.58 -2.38 1.00
C ALA A 201 -21.95 -1.09 0.26
N ASP A 202 -21.73 -1.06 -1.06
CA ASP A 202 -22.40 -0.10 -1.93
C ASP A 202 -23.83 -0.55 -2.29
N ASN A 203 -24.51 0.27 -3.08
CA ASN A 203 -25.86 -0.03 -3.54
C ASN A 203 -25.92 -0.97 -4.75
N GLY A 204 -24.87 -1.72 -5.04
CA GLY A 204 -24.83 -2.69 -6.13
C GLY A 204 -25.94 -3.75 -6.05
N ASN A 205 -26.47 -4.16 -7.20
CA ASN A 205 -27.48 -5.22 -7.28
C ASN A 205 -26.91 -6.59 -6.83
N GLU A 206 -25.60 -6.75 -6.88
CA GLU A 206 -24.89 -7.92 -6.40
C GLU A 206 -25.06 -8.20 -4.91
N PHE A 207 -25.44 -7.19 -4.12
CA PHE A 207 -25.71 -7.31 -2.69
C PHE A 207 -27.22 -7.41 -2.37
N SER A 208 -28.08 -7.69 -3.36
CA SER A 208 -29.53 -7.77 -3.13
C SER A 208 -29.97 -8.92 -2.22
N ASP A 209 -29.15 -9.97 -2.06
CA ASP A 209 -29.41 -11.10 -1.13
C ASP A 209 -28.88 -10.86 0.29
N PHE A 210 -28.73 -9.60 0.69
CA PHE A 210 -28.18 -9.20 1.99
C PHE A 210 -28.99 -9.70 3.19
N LYS A 211 -30.32 -9.81 3.08
CA LYS A 211 -31.20 -10.34 4.15
C LYS A 211 -30.82 -11.78 4.52
N ARG A 212 -30.42 -12.58 3.54
CA ARG A 212 -29.94 -13.93 3.76
C ARG A 212 -28.58 -13.94 4.47
N ILE A 213 -27.68 -13.02 4.11
CA ILE A 213 -26.39 -12.83 4.79
C ILE A 213 -26.61 -12.43 6.25
N GLU A 214 -27.47 -11.42 6.52
CA GLU A 214 -27.81 -10.99 7.88
C GLU A 214 -28.32 -12.16 8.73
N LYS A 215 -29.25 -12.96 8.20
CA LYS A 215 -29.84 -14.11 8.91
C LYS A 215 -28.81 -15.20 9.21
N ASN A 216 -27.97 -15.59 8.27
CA ASN A 216 -27.02 -16.69 8.44
C ASN A 216 -25.86 -16.31 9.37
N LEU A 217 -25.37 -15.09 9.28
CA LEU A 217 -24.23 -14.61 10.05
C LEU A 217 -24.62 -13.88 11.33
N ASN A 218 -25.91 -13.60 11.54
CA ASN A 218 -26.44 -12.84 12.67
C ASN A 218 -25.76 -11.47 12.84
N LEU A 219 -25.72 -10.69 11.76
CA LEU A 219 -25.08 -9.38 11.69
C LEU A 219 -26.05 -8.33 11.12
N GLN A 220 -25.63 -7.06 11.13
CA GLN A 220 -26.34 -5.97 10.46
C GLN A 220 -25.63 -5.58 9.15
N PHE A 221 -26.41 -5.37 8.09
CA PHE A 221 -25.90 -4.99 6.78
C PHE A 221 -26.33 -3.55 6.44
N PHE A 222 -25.35 -2.71 6.11
CA PHE A 222 -25.56 -1.30 5.80
C PHE A 222 -25.13 -0.98 4.38
N PHE A 223 -25.74 0.03 3.79
CA PHE A 223 -25.45 0.49 2.44
C PHE A 223 -24.99 1.94 2.45
N ALA A 224 -23.86 2.18 1.81
CA ALA A 224 -23.35 3.53 1.55
C ALA A 224 -24.31 4.30 0.63
N HIS A 225 -24.27 5.63 0.69
CA HIS A 225 -25.05 6.43 -0.24
C HIS A 225 -24.60 6.19 -1.69
N PRO A 226 -25.54 6.26 -2.64
CA PRO A 226 -25.17 6.22 -4.06
C PRO A 226 -24.11 7.28 -4.35
N TYR A 227 -23.04 6.90 -5.06
CA TYR A 227 -21.92 7.77 -5.48
C TYR A 227 -21.02 8.31 -4.37
N SER A 228 -21.20 7.87 -3.14
CA SER A 228 -20.41 8.30 -1.99
C SER A 228 -19.27 7.33 -1.73
N SER A 229 -18.37 7.16 -2.71
CA SER A 229 -17.22 6.24 -2.59
C SER A 229 -16.31 6.56 -1.39
N TRP A 230 -16.29 7.83 -0.95
CA TRP A 230 -15.53 8.25 0.23
C TRP A 230 -16.02 7.61 1.54
N GLU A 231 -17.31 7.19 1.62
CA GLU A 231 -17.87 6.50 2.77
C GLU A 231 -17.28 5.09 2.96
N ARG A 232 -16.72 4.52 1.89
CA ARG A 232 -16.03 3.23 1.85
C ARG A 232 -14.56 3.35 1.42
N GLY A 233 -13.91 4.39 1.89
CA GLY A 233 -12.52 4.68 1.53
C GLY A 233 -11.53 3.57 1.86
N LEU A 234 -11.85 2.67 2.81
CA LEU A 234 -11.00 1.52 3.13
C LEU A 234 -11.07 0.45 2.03
N SER A 235 -12.26 0.11 1.56
CA SER A 235 -12.43 -0.81 0.43
C SER A 235 -11.76 -0.28 -0.83
N GLU A 236 -11.95 1.01 -1.17
CA GLU A 236 -11.30 1.63 -2.32
C GLU A 236 -9.77 1.57 -2.21
N HIS A 237 -9.23 1.93 -1.04
CA HIS A 237 -7.79 1.85 -0.79
C HIS A 237 -7.27 0.41 -0.94
N THR A 238 -7.96 -0.55 -0.35
CA THR A 238 -7.57 -1.97 -0.37
C THR A 238 -7.65 -2.56 -1.77
N ASN A 239 -8.72 -2.26 -2.50
CA ASN A 239 -8.85 -2.64 -3.91
C ASN A 239 -7.73 -2.04 -4.76
N GLY A 240 -7.27 -0.82 -4.44
CA GLY A 240 -6.09 -0.24 -5.05
C GLY A 240 -4.79 -1.01 -4.77
N LEU A 241 -4.68 -1.74 -3.64
CA LEU A 241 -3.56 -2.65 -3.37
C LEU A 241 -3.70 -3.95 -4.13
N VAL A 242 -4.92 -4.52 -4.18
CA VAL A 242 -5.20 -5.72 -4.97
C VAL A 242 -4.88 -5.49 -6.45
N ARG A 243 -5.18 -4.29 -6.98
CA ARG A 243 -4.87 -3.89 -8.36
C ARG A 243 -3.37 -3.79 -8.68
N GLN A 244 -2.50 -3.86 -7.70
CA GLN A 244 -1.06 -4.02 -7.91
C GLN A 244 -0.72 -5.43 -8.42
N TYR A 245 -1.46 -6.44 -7.97
CA TYR A 245 -1.30 -7.85 -8.39
C TYR A 245 -2.22 -8.20 -9.56
N ILE A 246 -3.43 -7.66 -9.55
CA ILE A 246 -4.48 -7.91 -10.55
C ILE A 246 -4.81 -6.57 -11.23
N PRO A 247 -4.08 -6.16 -12.28
CA PRO A 247 -4.32 -4.90 -12.99
C PRO A 247 -5.77 -4.78 -13.51
N LYS A 248 -6.18 -3.56 -13.83
CA LYS A 248 -7.46 -3.36 -14.56
C LYS A 248 -7.40 -4.06 -15.92
N ASN A 249 -8.53 -4.55 -16.38
CA ASN A 249 -8.67 -5.29 -17.65
C ASN A 249 -7.97 -6.66 -17.68
N THR A 250 -7.63 -7.25 -16.52
CA THR A 250 -7.20 -8.66 -16.45
C THR A 250 -8.42 -9.57 -16.63
N ASP A 251 -8.31 -10.62 -17.46
CA ASP A 251 -9.33 -11.69 -17.49
C ASP A 251 -9.18 -12.56 -16.24
N PHE A 252 -10.26 -12.70 -15.50
CA PHE A 252 -10.23 -13.50 -14.26
C PHE A 252 -10.27 -15.01 -14.50
N LYS A 253 -10.46 -15.46 -15.74
CA LYS A 253 -10.29 -16.87 -16.09
C LYS A 253 -8.86 -17.33 -15.86
N ASP A 254 -7.89 -16.44 -16.15
CA ASP A 254 -6.46 -16.72 -16.07
C ASP A 254 -5.93 -16.64 -14.63
N ILE A 255 -6.76 -16.24 -13.64
CA ILE A 255 -6.37 -16.13 -12.23
C ILE A 255 -6.92 -17.34 -11.47
N THR A 256 -6.02 -18.07 -10.85
CA THR A 256 -6.35 -19.23 -10.01
C THR A 256 -6.71 -18.82 -8.57
N ASP A 257 -7.46 -19.67 -7.86
CA ASP A 257 -7.74 -19.47 -6.43
C ASP A 257 -6.45 -19.50 -5.58
N LYS A 258 -5.42 -20.20 -6.03
CA LYS A 258 -4.10 -20.23 -5.38
C LYS A 258 -3.44 -18.85 -5.43
N GLU A 259 -3.45 -18.21 -6.60
CA GLU A 259 -2.91 -16.86 -6.76
C GLU A 259 -3.68 -15.83 -5.92
N ILE A 260 -5.01 -15.92 -5.86
CA ILE A 260 -5.83 -15.04 -5.02
C ILE A 260 -5.44 -15.19 -3.54
N ARG A 261 -5.26 -16.43 -3.05
CA ARG A 261 -4.79 -16.67 -1.68
C ARG A 261 -3.38 -16.12 -1.45
N GLU A 262 -2.49 -16.24 -2.41
CA GLU A 262 -1.13 -15.68 -2.33
C GLU A 262 -1.16 -14.16 -2.27
N TYR A 263 -1.96 -13.49 -3.12
CA TYR A 263 -2.10 -12.03 -3.10
C TYR A 263 -2.73 -11.53 -1.79
N GLN A 264 -3.76 -12.22 -1.30
CA GLN A 264 -4.34 -11.94 0.01
C GLN A 264 -3.29 -12.06 1.12
N TYR A 265 -2.51 -13.14 1.12
CA TYR A 265 -1.43 -13.35 2.09
C TYR A 265 -0.41 -12.21 2.05
N LYS A 266 0.09 -11.86 0.87
CA LYS A 266 1.06 -10.77 0.70
C LYS A 266 0.50 -9.42 1.19
N ILE A 267 -0.76 -9.11 0.87
CA ILE A 267 -1.41 -7.86 1.30
C ILE A 267 -1.58 -7.81 2.82
N ASN A 268 -1.96 -8.91 3.45
CA ASN A 268 -2.15 -9.00 4.90
C ASN A 268 -0.85 -9.05 5.70
N ASN A 269 0.26 -9.41 5.08
CA ASN A 269 1.60 -9.36 5.69
C ASN A 269 2.33 -8.02 5.45
N ARG A 270 1.71 -7.04 4.75
CA ARG A 270 2.29 -5.71 4.59
C ARG A 270 2.07 -4.86 5.83
N PRO A 271 3.12 -4.31 6.44
CA PRO A 271 2.99 -3.34 7.52
C PRO A 271 2.15 -2.14 7.08
N ARG A 272 1.26 -1.65 7.95
CA ARG A 272 0.40 -0.49 7.67
C ARG A 272 0.75 0.68 8.57
N LYS A 273 1.02 1.85 7.98
CA LYS A 273 1.29 3.07 8.75
C LYS A 273 0.17 3.41 9.73
N VAL A 274 -1.09 3.23 9.30
CA VAL A 274 -2.28 3.47 10.16
C VAL A 274 -2.41 2.48 11.32
N LEU A 275 -1.64 1.42 11.32
CA LEU A 275 -1.53 0.40 12.38
C LEU A 275 -0.16 0.48 13.07
N ASP A 276 0.47 1.64 13.06
CA ASP A 276 1.82 1.81 13.57
C ASP A 276 2.81 0.75 13.03
N PHE A 277 2.74 0.51 11.73
CA PHE A 277 3.53 -0.48 10.99
C PHE A 277 3.38 -1.93 11.45
N GLU A 278 2.30 -2.25 12.19
CA GLU A 278 1.89 -3.63 12.39
C GLU A 278 1.29 -4.23 11.12
N LYS A 279 1.26 -5.56 11.06
CA LYS A 279 0.67 -6.31 9.96
C LYS A 279 -0.80 -6.60 10.24
N PRO A 280 -1.70 -6.40 9.28
CA PRO A 280 -3.13 -6.75 9.40
C PRO A 280 -3.38 -8.14 9.94
N LYS A 281 -2.66 -9.15 9.42
CA LYS A 281 -2.75 -10.54 9.83
C LYS A 281 -2.50 -10.72 11.32
N ASP A 282 -1.41 -10.15 11.83
CA ASP A 282 -0.99 -10.37 13.22
C ASP A 282 -2.02 -9.75 14.17
N LEU A 283 -2.48 -8.52 13.89
CA LEU A 283 -3.50 -7.85 14.70
C LEU A 283 -4.86 -8.56 14.64
N PHE A 284 -5.24 -9.11 13.48
CA PHE A 284 -6.50 -9.83 13.34
C PHE A 284 -6.52 -11.09 14.18
N TYR A 285 -5.49 -11.93 14.09
CA TYR A 285 -5.45 -13.18 14.83
C TYR A 285 -5.30 -12.96 16.34
N GLN A 286 -4.70 -11.86 16.79
CA GLN A 286 -4.72 -11.48 18.22
C GLN A 286 -6.14 -11.18 18.75
N LYS A 287 -7.11 -10.88 17.88
CA LYS A 287 -8.50 -10.58 18.27
C LYS A 287 -9.42 -11.79 18.21
N VAL A 288 -9.06 -12.83 17.46
CA VAL A 288 -9.92 -14.01 17.19
C VAL A 288 -9.39 -15.32 17.82
N ILE A 289 -8.24 -15.26 18.46
CA ILE A 289 -7.68 -16.32 19.31
C ILE A 289 -7.85 -15.93 20.77
#